data_e71444cbba31b3cb185dda9d3d25dd0b
#
_entry.id   e71444cbba31b3cb185dda9d3d25dd0b
#
_cell.length_a   1.000
_cell.length_b   1.000
_cell.length_c   1.000
_cell.angle_alpha   90.00
_cell.angle_beta   90.00
_cell.angle_gamma   90.00
#
_symmetry.space_group_name_H-M   'P 1'
#
loop_
_entity.id
_entity.type
_entity.pdbx_description
1 polymer ?
#
loop_
_entity_poly.entity_id
_entity_poly.type
_entity_poly.pdbx_seq_one_letter_code
_entity_poly.pdbx_strand_id
1 'polypeptide(L)'
;PLICTEYMAREFGSTFEFSLPIFKKNNIGCFNWGLVAGKSQTHFGWSTILDLKKKKEEGDFLNEGDDIPEPEVWFHDILRADGSPYSSEEEIFIKEMTSSKTLVWE
;
A
#
# COMPACT_ATOMS: atom_id res chain seq x y z
N PRO A 1 6.70 7.41 -23.42
CA PRO A 1 6.85 7.24 -21.97
C PRO A 1 5.54 6.70 -21.36
N LEU A 2 5.69 5.85 -20.34
CA LEU A 2 4.57 5.29 -19.60
C LEU A 2 4.65 5.74 -18.15
N ILE A 3 3.48 5.96 -17.56
CA ILE A 3 3.35 6.28 -16.13
C ILE A 3 2.28 5.35 -15.55
N CYS A 4 2.64 4.63 -14.49
CA CYS A 4 1.70 3.81 -13.74
C CYS A 4 1.18 4.61 -12.54
N THR A 5 -0.12 4.83 -12.48
CA THR A 5 -0.73 5.64 -11.42
C THR A 5 -1.22 4.83 -10.24
N GLU A 6 -1.44 3.53 -10.42
CA GLU A 6 -1.86 2.64 -9.35
C GLU A 6 -1.28 1.25 -9.60
N TYR A 7 -0.55 0.71 -8.64
CA TYR A 7 0.04 -0.62 -8.79
C TYR A 7 0.07 -1.43 -7.50
N MET A 8 -0.28 -0.82 -6.38
CA MET A 8 -0.22 -1.51 -5.09
C MET A 8 -1.54 -2.18 -4.73
N ALA A 9 -1.42 -3.43 -4.34
CA ALA A 9 -2.51 -4.23 -3.79
C ALA A 9 -1.87 -5.41 -3.05
N ARG A 10 -1.29 -5.14 -1.88
CA ARG A 10 -0.49 -6.15 -1.16
C ARG A 10 -1.24 -7.47 -0.94
N GLU A 11 -2.51 -7.40 -0.59
CA GLU A 11 -3.29 -8.62 -0.34
C GLU A 11 -3.52 -9.48 -1.59
N PHE A 12 -3.28 -8.92 -2.78
CA PHE A 12 -3.38 -9.65 -4.05
C PHE A 12 -2.02 -9.92 -4.69
N GLY A 13 -0.94 -9.65 -3.97
CA GLY A 13 0.41 -9.91 -4.46
C GLY A 13 1.04 -8.79 -5.27
N SER A 14 0.35 -7.68 -5.50
CA SER A 14 0.94 -6.50 -6.13
C SER A 14 1.67 -5.70 -5.07
N THR A 15 2.98 -5.84 -5.02
CA THR A 15 3.84 -5.25 -4.00
C THR A 15 4.91 -4.37 -4.62
N PHE A 16 5.61 -3.59 -3.77
CA PHE A 16 6.76 -2.81 -4.22
C PHE A 16 7.87 -3.71 -4.76
N GLU A 17 8.14 -4.82 -4.08
CA GLU A 17 9.19 -5.77 -4.45
C GLU A 17 8.93 -6.43 -5.80
N PHE A 18 7.67 -6.63 -6.14
CA PHE A 18 7.27 -7.18 -7.43
C PHE A 18 7.32 -6.14 -8.54
N SER A 19 6.79 -4.95 -8.29
CA SER A 19 6.50 -3.96 -9.35
C SER A 19 7.65 -3.00 -9.63
N LEU A 20 8.34 -2.49 -8.60
CA LEU A 20 9.36 -1.47 -8.78
C LEU A 20 10.52 -1.88 -9.67
N PRO A 21 11.06 -3.12 -9.58
CA PRO A 21 12.14 -3.54 -10.49
C PRO A 21 11.71 -3.53 -11.96
N ILE A 22 10.47 -3.92 -12.23
CA ILE A 22 9.92 -3.92 -13.59
C ILE A 22 9.81 -2.49 -14.12
N PHE A 23 9.30 -1.58 -13.31
CA PHE A 23 9.15 -0.18 -13.70
C PHE A 23 10.51 0.47 -13.93
N LYS A 24 11.45 0.23 -13.04
CA LYS A 24 12.79 0.79 -13.15
C LYS A 24 13.51 0.30 -14.40
N LYS A 25 13.45 -0.99 -14.66
CA LYS A 25 14.08 -1.61 -15.84
C LYS A 25 13.51 -1.05 -17.14
N ASN A 26 12.23 -0.71 -17.17
CA ASN A 26 11.54 -0.27 -18.37
C ASN A 26 11.32 1.26 -18.42
N ASN A 27 11.95 2.01 -17.53
CA ASN A 27 11.80 3.48 -17.46
C ASN A 27 10.35 3.93 -17.35
N ILE A 28 9.57 3.23 -16.52
CA ILE A 28 8.17 3.56 -16.26
C ILE A 28 8.10 4.35 -14.96
N GLY A 29 7.61 5.59 -15.02
CA GLY A 29 7.30 6.35 -13.81
C GLY A 29 6.12 5.73 -13.07
N CYS A 30 6.13 5.79 -11.74
CA CYS A 30 5.03 5.21 -10.96
C CYS A 30 4.72 6.06 -9.73
N PHE A 31 3.46 6.01 -9.32
CA PHE A 31 2.96 6.70 -8.15
C PHE A 31 2.29 5.70 -7.22
N ASN A 32 2.62 5.78 -5.94
CA ASN A 32 1.89 5.01 -4.94
C ASN A 32 0.65 5.77 -4.50
N TRP A 33 -0.41 5.06 -4.28
CA TRP A 33 -1.66 5.60 -3.75
C TRP A 33 -1.63 5.52 -2.23
N GLY A 34 -1.30 6.62 -1.59
CA GLY A 34 -1.20 6.69 -0.14
C GLY A 34 0.22 6.53 0.38
N LEU A 35 0.58 7.33 1.37
CA LEU A 35 1.89 7.32 1.98
C LEU A 35 1.80 6.99 3.47
N VAL A 36 0.92 7.68 4.19
CA VAL A 36 0.77 7.56 5.65
C VAL A 36 -0.64 7.10 5.98
N ALA A 37 -0.75 6.05 6.77
CA ALA A 37 -2.04 5.56 7.23
C ALA A 37 -2.75 6.62 8.07
N GLY A 38 -3.99 6.93 7.72
CA GLY A 38 -4.74 8.00 8.37
C GLY A 38 -6.13 8.15 7.82
N LYS A 39 -6.58 9.39 7.70
CA LYS A 39 -7.95 9.73 7.30
C LYS A 39 -8.36 9.21 5.93
N SER A 40 -7.42 9.02 5.02
CA SER A 40 -7.70 8.46 3.70
C SER A 40 -8.07 6.98 3.74
N GLN A 41 -7.66 6.29 4.81
CA GLN A 41 -7.96 4.87 5.02
C GLN A 41 -7.47 3.95 3.89
N THR A 42 -6.44 4.36 3.19
CA THR A 42 -5.90 3.62 2.06
C THR A 42 -5.08 2.39 2.46
N HIS A 43 -4.88 2.18 3.76
CA HIS A 43 -4.28 0.94 4.29
C HIS A 43 -5.30 -0.20 4.43
N PHE A 44 -6.60 0.09 4.38
CA PHE A 44 -7.64 -0.94 4.35
C PHE A 44 -7.82 -1.47 2.94
N GLY A 45 -7.92 -2.79 2.82
CA GLY A 45 -8.12 -3.44 1.53
C GLY A 45 -9.55 -3.93 1.33
N TRP A 46 -9.76 -4.60 0.22
CA TRP A 46 -11.05 -5.17 -0.12
C TRP A 46 -11.54 -6.21 0.90
N SER A 47 -10.61 -6.96 1.50
CA SER A 47 -10.95 -7.94 2.54
C SER A 47 -11.63 -7.29 3.74
N THR A 48 -11.18 -6.09 4.13
CA THR A 48 -11.79 -5.33 5.22
C THR A 48 -13.22 -4.92 4.87
N ILE A 49 -13.42 -4.42 3.66
CA ILE A 49 -14.73 -3.99 3.18
C ILE A 49 -15.72 -5.16 3.14
N LEU A 50 -15.27 -6.29 2.61
CA LEU A 50 -16.10 -7.50 2.53
C LEU A 50 -16.47 -8.05 3.92
N ASP A 51 -15.51 -8.00 4.85
CA ASP A 51 -15.73 -8.46 6.22
C ASP A 51 -16.75 -7.57 6.96
N LEU A 52 -16.64 -6.26 6.80
CA LEU A 52 -17.60 -5.31 7.37
C LEU A 52 -19.00 -5.50 6.78
N LYS A 53 -19.09 -5.76 5.49
CA LYS A 53 -20.36 -6.04 4.82
C LYS A 53 -21.03 -7.30 5.37
N LYS A 54 -20.24 -8.36 5.56
CA LYS A 54 -20.70 -9.61 6.12
C LYS A 54 -21.21 -9.43 7.55
N LYS A 55 -20.48 -8.70 8.37
CA LYS A 55 -20.88 -8.39 9.74
C LYS A 55 -22.20 -7.62 9.78
N LYS A 56 -22.37 -6.67 8.87
CA LYS A 56 -23.61 -5.92 8.73
C LYS A 56 -24.79 -6.83 8.42
N GLU A 57 -24.63 -7.79 7.51
CA GLU A 57 -25.66 -8.76 7.15
C GLU A 57 -26.02 -9.66 8.32
N GLU A 58 -25.07 -9.95 9.20
CA GLU A 58 -25.26 -10.75 10.41
C GLU A 58 -25.84 -9.94 11.58
N GLY A 59 -26.07 -8.62 11.39
CA GLY A 59 -26.59 -7.75 12.43
C GLY A 59 -25.55 -7.21 13.40
N ASP A 60 -24.28 -7.45 13.13
CA ASP A 60 -23.15 -6.96 13.93
C ASP A 60 -22.63 -5.65 13.32
N PHE A 61 -23.24 -4.55 13.74
CA PHE A 61 -22.89 -3.23 13.21
C PHE A 61 -21.82 -2.54 14.05
N LEU A 62 -20.93 -1.81 13.38
CA LEU A 62 -20.10 -0.85 14.06
C LEU A 62 -20.95 0.36 14.43
N ASN A 63 -20.81 0.82 15.66
CA ASN A 63 -21.44 2.03 16.13
C ASN A 63 -20.60 3.25 15.75
N GLU A 64 -21.24 4.43 15.77
CA GLU A 64 -20.51 5.68 15.55
C GLU A 64 -19.39 5.81 16.61
N GLY A 65 -18.18 6.08 16.13
CA GLY A 65 -16.99 6.19 16.99
C GLY A 65 -16.22 4.89 17.22
N ASP A 66 -16.73 3.75 16.75
CA ASP A 66 -16.00 2.49 16.82
C ASP A 66 -14.87 2.47 15.78
N ASP A 67 -13.71 1.97 16.18
CA ASP A 67 -12.58 1.82 15.28
C ASP A 67 -12.75 0.59 14.39
N ILE A 68 -12.40 0.74 13.12
CA ILE A 68 -12.26 -0.40 12.22
C ILE A 68 -10.95 -1.10 12.58
N PRO A 69 -10.96 -2.44 12.81
CA PRO A 69 -9.73 -3.15 13.13
C PRO A 69 -8.67 -2.97 12.04
N GLU A 70 -7.44 -2.68 12.46
CA GLU A 70 -6.32 -2.54 11.53
C GLU A 70 -6.08 -3.87 10.81
N PRO A 71 -5.96 -3.89 9.48
CA PRO A 71 -5.68 -5.12 8.75
C PRO A 71 -4.26 -5.59 8.99
N GLU A 72 -4.06 -6.90 8.99
CA GLU A 72 -2.73 -7.49 9.12
C GLU A 72 -1.86 -7.15 7.91
N VAL A 73 -2.46 -7.17 6.71
CA VAL A 73 -1.81 -6.79 5.47
C VAL A 73 -2.41 -5.50 4.95
N TRP A 74 -1.59 -4.45 4.91
CA TRP A 74 -2.01 -3.15 4.41
C TRP A 74 -2.09 -3.14 2.89
N PHE A 75 -3.09 -2.43 2.36
CA PHE A 75 -3.31 -2.38 0.92
C PHE A 75 -2.26 -1.53 0.19
N HIS A 76 -2.11 -0.26 0.57
CA HIS A 76 -1.25 0.70 -0.13
C HIS A 76 -0.19 1.39 0.73
N ASP A 77 -0.57 1.87 1.91
CA ASP A 77 0.26 2.82 2.65
C ASP A 77 1.60 2.24 3.10
N ILE A 78 2.58 3.10 3.18
CA ILE A 78 3.97 2.75 3.50
C ILE A 78 4.28 3.01 4.96
N LEU A 79 3.76 4.11 5.51
CA LEU A 79 4.07 4.57 6.86
C LEU A 79 2.85 4.55 7.78
N ARG A 80 3.11 4.27 9.05
CA ARG A 80 2.10 4.40 10.11
C ARG A 80 1.89 5.87 10.44
N ALA A 81 0.84 6.18 11.18
CA ALA A 81 0.51 7.55 11.58
C ALA A 81 1.64 8.26 12.34
N ASP A 82 2.48 7.51 13.04
CA ASP A 82 3.63 8.06 13.77
C ASP A 82 4.88 8.22 12.90
N GLY A 83 4.81 7.90 11.62
CA GLY A 83 5.91 7.98 10.67
C GLY A 83 6.79 6.73 10.58
N SER A 84 6.54 5.72 11.41
CA SER A 84 7.29 4.47 11.32
C SER A 84 6.81 3.64 10.13
N PRO A 85 7.69 2.84 9.49
CA PRO A 85 7.29 2.06 8.33
C PRO A 85 6.40 0.89 8.70
N TYR A 86 5.44 0.58 7.82
CA TYR A 86 4.67 -0.65 7.90
C TYR A 86 5.60 -1.87 7.88
N SER A 87 6.58 -1.86 6.99
CA SER A 87 7.64 -2.86 6.89
C SER A 87 8.98 -2.16 6.68
N SER A 88 9.93 -2.38 7.59
CA SER A 88 11.27 -1.82 7.48
C SER A 88 11.99 -2.31 6.24
N GLU A 89 11.82 -3.58 5.89
CA GLU A 89 12.43 -4.17 4.69
C GLU A 89 11.88 -3.53 3.42
N GLU A 90 10.59 -3.27 3.38
CA GLU A 90 9.93 -2.59 2.27
C GLU A 90 10.45 -1.16 2.11
N GLU A 91 10.60 -0.43 3.21
CA GLU A 91 11.13 0.94 3.18
C GLU A 91 12.55 0.97 2.62
N ILE A 92 13.41 0.06 3.07
CA ILE A 92 14.78 -0.07 2.56
C ILE A 92 14.76 -0.37 1.07
N PHE A 93 13.93 -1.30 0.65
CA PHE A 93 13.79 -1.68 -0.75
C PHE A 93 13.36 -0.51 -1.63
N ILE A 94 12.37 0.27 -1.18
CA ILE A 94 11.90 1.45 -1.91
C ILE A 94 13.04 2.47 -2.06
N LYS A 95 13.78 2.72 -0.99
CA LYS A 95 14.92 3.66 -1.03
C LYS A 95 16.00 3.20 -1.99
N GLU A 96 16.29 1.91 -2.05
CA GLU A 96 17.23 1.36 -3.00
C GLU A 96 16.76 1.53 -4.45
N MET A 97 15.49 1.23 -4.70
CA MET A 97 14.91 1.33 -6.04
C MET A 97 14.83 2.78 -6.53
N THR A 98 14.66 3.74 -5.63
CA THR A 98 14.54 5.16 -5.98
C THR A 98 15.87 5.90 -5.92
N SER A 99 16.96 5.24 -5.55
CA SER A 99 18.29 5.83 -5.48
C SER A 99 18.81 6.15 -6.88
N SER A 100 19.30 7.39 -7.07
CA SER A 100 19.89 7.82 -8.34
C SER A 100 21.14 7.03 -8.72
N LYS A 101 21.82 6.44 -7.76
CA LYS A 101 23.03 5.65 -7.99
C LYS A 101 22.78 4.35 -8.74
N THR A 102 21.54 3.94 -8.83
CA THR A 102 21.16 2.69 -9.48
C THR A 102 20.58 2.89 -10.85
N LEU A 103 20.85 4.03 -11.47
CA LEU A 103 20.43 4.32 -12.84
C LEU A 103 21.14 3.41 -13.82
N VAL A 104 20.46 2.35 -14.20
CA VAL A 104 21.00 1.33 -15.10
C VAL A 104 20.91 1.73 -16.57
N TRP A 105 20.25 2.81 -16.83
CA TRP A 105 20.11 3.35 -18.19
C TRP A 105 21.15 4.40 -18.55
N GLU A 106 22.09 4.63 -17.69
CA GLU A 106 23.20 5.52 -17.98
C GLU A 106 24.14 4.97 -19.07
#